data_20867120441036378903a6a755362949
#
_entry.id   20867120441036378903a6a755362949
#
_cell.length_a   1.000
_cell.length_b   1.000
_cell.length_c   1.000
_cell.angle_alpha   90.00
_cell.angle_beta   90.00
_cell.angle_gamma   90.00
#
_symmetry.space_group_name_H-M   'P 1'
#
loop_
_entity.id
_entity.type
_entity.pdbx_description
1 polymer ?
#
loop_
_entity_poly.entity_id
_entity_poly.type
_entity_poly.pdbx_seq_one_letter_code
_entity_poly.pdbx_strand_id
1 'polypeptide(L)'
;MKENNSRREFLSQSGKMVTAAALFGTSVPLAHAAVAGTLNCEANNTMKITDPHYYLDNVLLETGFDYENGVAVQTRTAHQTVEIQNGKIVALRENKQHPEATLPHYDAGGKLMLPTTRDMHIHLDKTFYGGPWRSLNRPAGTTIQDMIKLEQKMLPELQPYTQERAEKLIDLLQSKGTTIARSHCNIEPVSGLKNLQNLQAVLARRQAGFECEIVAFPQHGLLLSKSEPLMREAMQAGAHYVGGLDPTSVDGAMEKSLDTMFQIALDYDKGVDIHLHETTPAGVAAINYMVETVEKTPQLKGKLTISHAFALATLNEQQVDELAHRMAAQQISIASTVPIGTLHMPLKQLHDKGVKVMTGTDSVIDHWSPYGLGDMLEKANLYAQLYIRPNEQNLSRSLFLATGDVLPLNEKGERVWPKAQDDASFVLVDASCSAEAVARISPRTATFHKGQLVWGSVAG
;
A
#
# COMPACT_ATOMS: atom_id res chain seq x y z
N MET A 1 1.67 44.45 -33.07
CA MET A 1 2.32 43.68 -34.14
C MET A 1 3.80 43.67 -33.90
N LYS A 2 4.31 42.58 -33.39
CA LYS A 2 5.65 42.01 -33.62
C LYS A 2 5.67 40.62 -33.03
N GLU A 3 6.01 39.72 -33.88
CA GLU A 3 5.72 38.29 -33.89
C GLU A 3 6.60 37.45 -32.99
N ASN A 4 5.97 36.42 -32.48
CA ASN A 4 6.59 35.20 -31.95
C ASN A 4 7.23 34.40 -33.09
N ASN A 5 8.55 34.31 -33.11
CA ASN A 5 9.28 33.38 -33.97
C ASN A 5 10.51 32.87 -33.20
N SER A 6 10.36 31.99 -32.25
CA SER A 6 11.53 31.37 -31.60
C SER A 6 11.40 29.88 -31.26
N ARG A 7 10.32 29.19 -31.67
CA ARG A 7 10.15 27.76 -31.44
C ARG A 7 10.30 26.86 -32.67
N ARG A 8 10.45 27.42 -33.85
CA ARG A 8 10.60 26.65 -35.11
C ARG A 8 12.04 26.49 -35.61
N GLU A 9 12.98 27.26 -35.13
CA GLU A 9 14.39 27.16 -35.55
C GLU A 9 15.23 26.14 -34.75
N PHE A 10 14.79 25.71 -33.58
CA PHE A 10 15.54 24.74 -32.79
C PHE A 10 15.40 23.28 -33.28
N LEU A 11 14.44 22.97 -34.14
CA LEU A 11 14.18 21.60 -34.63
C LEU A 11 14.71 21.34 -36.05
N SER A 12 15.39 22.28 -36.70
CA SER A 12 15.88 22.11 -38.08
C SER A 12 17.38 21.87 -38.26
N GLN A 13 18.17 21.78 -37.15
CA GLN A 13 19.64 21.60 -37.24
C GLN A 13 20.17 20.23 -36.81
N SER A 14 19.33 19.24 -36.59
CA SER A 14 19.78 17.88 -36.18
C SER A 14 19.65 16.82 -37.26
N GLY A 15 19.74 17.20 -38.50
CA GLY A 15 19.62 16.25 -39.61
C GLY A 15 20.58 16.52 -40.73
N LYS A 16 21.86 16.15 -40.56
CA LYS A 16 22.84 15.82 -41.67
C LYS A 16 24.20 15.44 -41.09
N MET A 17 24.55 14.23 -41.32
CA MET A 17 25.82 13.47 -41.35
C MET A 17 25.64 12.16 -40.59
N VAL A 18 25.74 11.00 -41.19
CA VAL A 18 26.81 10.40 -41.92
C VAL A 18 26.30 9.26 -42.79
N THR A 19 26.62 9.23 -44.06
CA THR A 19 26.68 8.07 -44.94
C THR A 19 28.13 7.78 -45.29
N ALA A 20 28.55 6.51 -45.20
CA ALA A 20 29.66 5.76 -45.77
C ALA A 20 30.50 5.08 -44.67
N ALA A 21 30.77 3.80 -44.67
CA ALA A 21 31.19 2.90 -45.71
C ALA A 21 30.99 1.42 -45.29
N ALA A 22 30.73 0.59 -46.26
CA ALA A 22 30.63 -0.85 -46.16
C ALA A 22 32.01 -1.53 -46.19
N LEU A 23 32.00 -2.85 -45.81
CA LEU A 23 32.95 -3.90 -46.12
C LEU A 23 34.13 -4.10 -45.13
N PHE A 24 34.00 -5.14 -44.30
CA PHE A 24 34.79 -6.37 -44.37
C PHE A 24 34.27 -7.37 -43.34
N GLY A 25 33.86 -8.51 -43.82
CA GLY A 25 33.44 -9.64 -42.99
C GLY A 25 34.63 -10.33 -42.33
N THR A 26 34.49 -10.58 -41.04
CA THR A 26 35.13 -11.69 -40.37
C THR A 26 34.19 -12.15 -39.26
N SER A 27 33.75 -13.39 -39.37
CA SER A 27 32.97 -14.10 -38.38
C SER A 27 33.78 -14.31 -37.11
N VAL A 28 33.41 -13.60 -36.05
CA VAL A 28 33.88 -13.89 -34.70
C VAL A 28 32.69 -14.52 -33.96
N PRO A 29 32.84 -15.69 -33.31
CA PRO A 29 31.75 -16.27 -32.53
C PRO A 29 31.48 -15.37 -31.33
N LEU A 30 30.22 -14.88 -31.21
CA LEU A 30 29.75 -14.23 -30.01
C LEU A 30 29.74 -15.25 -28.87
N ALA A 31 30.79 -15.21 -28.07
CA ALA A 31 30.73 -15.74 -26.71
C ALA A 31 29.74 -14.89 -25.95
N HIS A 32 28.58 -15.47 -25.63
CA HIS A 32 27.66 -14.89 -24.65
C HIS A 32 28.36 -14.91 -23.28
N ALA A 33 29.07 -13.84 -22.97
CA ALA A 33 29.40 -13.55 -21.59
C ALA A 33 28.10 -13.15 -20.90
N ALA A 34 27.50 -14.13 -20.23
CA ALA A 34 26.49 -13.85 -19.20
C ALA A 34 27.20 -13.01 -18.13
N VAL A 35 27.06 -11.69 -18.20
CA VAL A 35 27.29 -10.84 -17.03
C VAL A 35 26.15 -11.12 -16.08
N ALA A 36 26.28 -12.21 -15.33
CA ALA A 36 25.61 -12.37 -14.07
C ALA A 36 26.16 -11.26 -13.16
N GLY A 37 25.52 -10.11 -13.18
CA GLY A 37 25.59 -9.17 -12.07
C GLY A 37 25.05 -9.90 -10.86
N THR A 38 25.90 -10.63 -10.18
CA THR A 38 25.67 -11.02 -8.79
C THR A 38 25.55 -9.70 -8.04
N LEU A 39 24.29 -9.25 -7.83
CA LEU A 39 23.99 -8.50 -6.64
C LEU A 39 24.42 -9.43 -5.51
N ASN A 40 25.64 -9.25 -5.05
CA ASN A 40 26.04 -9.71 -3.74
C ASN A 40 25.06 -9.05 -2.77
N CYS A 41 23.97 -9.72 -2.46
CA CYS A 41 23.39 -9.64 -1.14
C CYS A 41 24.49 -10.19 -0.23
N GLU A 42 25.44 -9.33 0.16
CA GLU A 42 26.12 -9.54 1.41
C GLU A 42 25.00 -9.78 2.39
N ALA A 43 24.98 -10.98 2.96
CA ALA A 43 24.22 -11.25 4.15
C ALA A 43 24.77 -10.25 5.17
N ASN A 44 24.20 -9.05 5.19
CA ASN A 44 24.40 -8.11 6.26
C ASN A 44 24.07 -8.90 7.50
N ASN A 45 25.06 -9.09 8.33
CA ASN A 45 24.92 -9.60 9.68
C ASN A 45 24.21 -8.47 10.45
N THR A 46 22.93 -8.23 10.06
CA THR A 46 22.06 -7.25 10.70
C THR A 46 21.87 -7.73 12.11
N MET A 47 22.31 -6.91 13.06
CA MET A 47 22.12 -7.16 14.47
C MET A 47 20.61 -7.39 14.69
N LYS A 48 20.23 -8.64 15.00
CA LYS A 48 18.85 -8.94 15.36
C LYS A 48 18.66 -8.47 16.80
N ILE A 49 17.74 -7.54 17.00
CA ILE A 49 17.29 -7.23 18.37
C ILE A 49 16.39 -8.39 18.79
N THR A 50 16.90 -9.21 19.70
CA THR A 50 16.20 -10.39 20.24
C THR A 50 15.73 -10.16 21.68
N ASP A 51 16.18 -9.08 22.29
CA ASP A 51 15.88 -8.77 23.68
C ASP A 51 14.40 -8.32 23.79
N PRO A 52 13.66 -8.93 24.71
CA PRO A 52 12.26 -8.53 24.92
C PRO A 52 12.10 -7.21 25.66
N HIS A 53 13.16 -6.71 26.30
CA HIS A 53 13.20 -5.45 27.05
C HIS A 53 14.52 -4.72 26.78
N TYR A 54 14.45 -3.50 26.23
CA TYR A 54 15.62 -2.70 25.87
C TYR A 54 15.28 -1.21 25.77
N TYR A 55 16.32 -0.40 25.69
CA TYR A 55 16.24 1.03 25.39
C TYR A 55 16.66 1.29 23.94
N LEU A 56 15.92 2.17 23.26
CA LEU A 56 16.33 2.75 21.98
C LEU A 56 16.62 4.23 22.21
N ASP A 57 17.90 4.59 22.18
CA ASP A 57 18.40 5.93 22.44
C ASP A 57 18.37 6.80 21.18
N ASN A 58 18.51 8.09 21.41
CA ASN A 58 18.73 9.07 20.35
C ASN A 58 17.65 9.04 19.27
N VAL A 59 16.42 8.76 19.68
CA VAL A 59 15.24 8.75 18.79
C VAL A 59 14.74 10.17 18.66
N LEU A 60 14.62 10.68 17.43
CA LEU A 60 14.00 11.98 17.17
C LEU A 60 12.46 11.82 17.17
N LEU A 61 11.79 12.53 18.08
CA LEU A 61 10.32 12.52 18.22
C LEU A 61 9.75 13.91 18.01
N GLU A 62 8.61 14.00 17.33
CA GLU A 62 7.85 15.24 17.21
C GLU A 62 7.19 15.62 18.54
N THR A 63 7.24 16.91 18.89
CA THR A 63 6.74 17.43 20.17
C THR A 63 5.68 18.52 20.01
N GLY A 64 5.48 19.05 18.80
CA GLY A 64 4.49 20.09 18.52
C GLY A 64 4.79 20.87 17.25
N PHE A 65 3.97 21.88 16.99
CA PHE A 65 4.20 22.84 15.90
C PHE A 65 4.54 24.23 16.47
N ASP A 66 5.35 24.99 15.72
CA ASP A 66 5.46 26.44 15.88
C ASP A 66 4.53 27.11 14.89
N TYR A 67 3.87 28.19 15.32
CA TYR A 67 2.85 28.88 14.55
C TYR A 67 3.24 30.34 14.33
N GLU A 68 3.03 30.80 13.09
CA GLU A 68 3.06 32.21 12.73
C GLU A 68 1.70 32.58 12.12
N ASN A 69 1.06 33.62 12.65
CA ASN A 69 -0.26 34.08 12.22
C ASN A 69 -1.33 32.93 12.13
N GLY A 70 -1.25 31.95 13.03
CA GLY A 70 -2.17 30.81 13.05
C GLY A 70 -1.86 29.69 12.07
N VAL A 71 -0.75 29.78 11.33
CA VAL A 71 -0.29 28.75 10.39
C VAL A 71 0.94 28.04 10.99
N ALA A 72 0.94 26.72 10.99
CA ALA A 72 2.11 25.95 11.40
C ALA A 72 3.25 26.14 10.37
N VAL A 73 4.39 26.60 10.84
CA VAL A 73 5.57 26.93 10.02
C VAL A 73 6.74 26.00 10.26
N GLN A 74 6.74 25.30 11.39
CA GLN A 74 7.79 24.33 11.74
C GLN A 74 7.27 23.28 12.70
N THR A 75 7.76 22.05 12.56
CA THR A 75 7.56 20.97 13.53
C THR A 75 8.70 20.98 14.54
N ARG A 76 8.36 21.06 15.82
CA ARG A 76 9.32 20.90 16.91
C ARG A 76 9.61 19.44 17.17
N THR A 77 10.87 19.12 17.39
CA THR A 77 11.34 17.77 17.66
C THR A 77 12.29 17.74 18.85
N ALA A 78 12.43 16.58 19.49
CA ALA A 78 13.38 16.36 20.56
C ALA A 78 13.93 14.93 20.51
N HIS A 79 15.22 14.78 20.83
CA HIS A 79 15.81 13.46 21.02
C HIS A 79 15.37 12.88 22.36
N GLN A 80 14.89 11.63 22.33
CA GLN A 80 14.44 10.90 23.51
C GLN A 80 14.96 9.46 23.49
N THR A 81 14.93 8.81 24.65
CA THR A 81 15.07 7.36 24.78
C THR A 81 13.69 6.74 24.84
N VAL A 82 13.44 5.74 24.00
CA VAL A 82 12.22 4.94 23.99
C VAL A 82 12.49 3.62 24.68
N GLU A 83 11.79 3.34 25.77
CA GLU A 83 11.84 2.04 26.45
C GLU A 83 10.81 1.10 25.85
N ILE A 84 11.28 -0.06 25.41
CA ILE A 84 10.46 -1.07 24.73
C ILE A 84 10.50 -2.36 25.54
N GLN A 85 9.32 -2.92 25.84
CA GLN A 85 9.20 -4.19 26.55
C GLN A 85 8.08 -5.04 25.96
N ASN A 86 8.39 -6.29 25.62
CA ASN A 86 7.43 -7.27 25.09
C ASN A 86 6.59 -6.73 23.90
N GLY A 87 7.26 -6.03 23.00
CA GLY A 87 6.63 -5.48 21.80
C GLY A 87 5.82 -4.19 22.00
N LYS A 88 5.85 -3.62 23.22
CA LYS A 88 5.16 -2.38 23.58
C LYS A 88 6.15 -1.28 23.94
N ILE A 89 5.77 -0.04 23.66
CA ILE A 89 6.43 1.13 24.22
C ILE A 89 5.94 1.27 25.65
N VAL A 90 6.86 1.23 26.63
CA VAL A 90 6.49 1.35 28.04
C VAL A 90 6.77 2.73 28.61
N ALA A 91 7.78 3.43 28.10
CA ALA A 91 8.09 4.80 28.51
C ALA A 91 8.84 5.58 27.43
N LEU A 92 8.66 6.90 27.46
CA LEU A 92 9.50 7.87 26.77
C LEU A 92 10.31 8.62 27.85
N ARG A 93 11.63 8.67 27.68
CA ARG A 93 12.56 9.21 28.69
C ARG A 93 13.41 10.32 28.10
N GLU A 94 14.07 11.08 28.97
CA GLU A 94 15.16 11.95 28.54
C GLU A 94 16.22 11.13 27.78
N ASN A 95 16.81 11.73 26.76
CA ASN A 95 17.77 11.00 25.91
C ASN A 95 18.92 10.41 26.74
N LYS A 96 19.20 9.13 26.53
CA LYS A 96 20.19 8.33 27.25
C LYS A 96 19.94 8.17 28.77
N GLN A 97 18.69 8.29 29.16
CA GLN A 97 18.28 7.98 30.55
C GLN A 97 17.89 6.51 30.65
N HIS A 98 18.69 5.72 31.38
CA HIS A 98 18.51 4.30 31.61
C HIS A 98 18.32 3.99 33.09
N PRO A 99 17.08 4.00 33.63
CA PRO A 99 16.84 3.66 35.03
C PRO A 99 17.33 2.26 35.40
N GLU A 100 17.30 1.34 34.48
CA GLU A 100 17.77 -0.04 34.61
C GLU A 100 19.04 -0.22 33.77
N ALA A 101 20.20 0.08 34.32
CA ALA A 101 21.48 0.13 33.58
C ALA A 101 21.95 -1.22 33.00
N THR A 102 21.33 -2.31 33.42
CA THR A 102 21.65 -3.68 32.92
C THR A 102 20.92 -4.05 31.65
N LEU A 103 19.91 -3.30 31.24
CA LEU A 103 19.18 -3.58 30.00
C LEU A 103 20.01 -3.20 28.77
N PRO A 104 19.88 -3.97 27.70
CA PRO A 104 20.45 -3.60 26.41
C PRO A 104 19.97 -2.24 25.95
N HIS A 105 20.85 -1.50 25.29
CA HIS A 105 20.50 -0.23 24.67
C HIS A 105 21.07 -0.16 23.24
N TYR A 106 20.30 0.44 22.36
CA TYR A 106 20.59 0.60 20.95
C TYR A 106 20.47 2.07 20.57
N ASP A 107 21.19 2.54 19.57
CA ASP A 107 21.16 3.94 19.13
C ASP A 107 20.42 4.08 17.79
N ALA A 108 19.36 4.87 17.78
CA ALA A 108 18.59 5.19 16.56
C ALA A 108 19.34 6.18 15.63
N GLY A 109 20.52 6.67 16.02
CA GLY A 109 21.31 7.58 15.20
C GLY A 109 20.67 8.94 14.94
N GLY A 110 19.81 9.42 15.83
CA GLY A 110 19.09 10.69 15.67
C GLY A 110 17.99 10.65 14.60
N LYS A 111 17.58 9.46 14.14
CA LYS A 111 16.54 9.31 13.11
C LYS A 111 15.15 9.57 13.66
N LEU A 112 14.29 10.14 12.81
CA LEU A 112 12.89 10.38 13.13
C LEU A 112 12.13 9.07 13.24
N MET A 113 11.42 8.89 14.35
CA MET A 113 10.51 7.77 14.55
C MET A 113 9.12 8.14 14.06
N LEU A 114 8.60 7.36 13.11
CA LEU A 114 7.22 7.44 12.62
C LEU A 114 6.50 6.08 12.80
N PRO A 115 5.17 6.06 12.87
CA PRO A 115 4.42 4.79 12.84
C PRO A 115 4.76 3.99 11.59
N THR A 116 4.75 2.65 11.68
CA THR A 116 4.84 1.81 10.48
C THR A 116 3.69 2.09 9.53
N THR A 117 3.95 1.93 8.25
CA THR A 117 2.93 2.08 7.21
C THR A 117 2.14 0.80 7.00
N ARG A 118 0.97 0.95 6.36
CA ARG A 118 0.04 -0.13 6.05
C ARG A 118 -0.31 -0.11 4.57
N ASP A 119 -0.17 -1.23 3.90
CA ASP A 119 -0.60 -1.41 2.52
C ASP A 119 -1.93 -2.16 2.50
N MET A 120 -3.03 -1.42 2.43
CA MET A 120 -4.37 -1.98 2.61
C MET A 120 -5.02 -2.43 1.29
N HIS A 121 -4.22 -2.51 0.21
CA HIS A 121 -4.66 -3.08 -1.06
C HIS A 121 -3.44 -3.47 -1.91
N ILE A 122 -3.07 -4.74 -1.89
CA ILE A 122 -1.94 -5.29 -2.64
C ILE A 122 -2.24 -6.71 -3.14
N HIS A 123 -1.49 -7.19 -4.15
CA HIS A 123 -1.52 -8.55 -4.65
C HIS A 123 -0.17 -9.24 -4.42
N LEU A 124 -0.02 -9.97 -3.32
CA LEU A 124 1.23 -10.67 -2.97
C LEU A 124 1.40 -12.00 -3.74
N ASP A 125 0.30 -12.59 -4.18
CA ASP A 125 0.25 -13.96 -4.71
C ASP A 125 0.67 -14.10 -6.18
N LYS A 126 0.69 -13.01 -6.96
CA LYS A 126 0.90 -13.05 -8.42
C LYS A 126 1.93 -12.06 -8.95
N THR A 127 2.73 -11.47 -8.06
CA THR A 127 3.75 -10.49 -8.42
C THR A 127 4.88 -11.11 -9.27
N PHE A 128 5.49 -10.29 -10.14
CA PHE A 128 6.75 -10.61 -10.84
C PHE A 128 7.98 -10.17 -10.04
N TYR A 129 7.79 -9.43 -8.94
CA TYR A 129 8.88 -8.91 -8.13
C TYR A 129 9.80 -10.04 -7.64
N GLY A 130 11.09 -9.82 -7.67
CA GLY A 130 12.10 -10.85 -7.37
C GLY A 130 12.41 -11.80 -8.52
N GLY A 131 11.71 -11.73 -9.64
CA GLY A 131 11.98 -12.42 -10.88
C GLY A 131 12.63 -11.53 -11.94
N PRO A 132 12.91 -12.07 -13.14
CA PRO A 132 13.39 -11.27 -14.27
C PRO A 132 12.39 -10.18 -14.64
N TRP A 133 12.93 -9.02 -15.08
CA TRP A 133 12.09 -7.95 -15.60
C TRP A 133 11.21 -8.43 -16.75
N ARG A 134 9.93 -8.09 -16.70
CA ARG A 134 8.96 -8.33 -17.78
C ARG A 134 8.25 -7.03 -18.10
N SER A 135 8.34 -6.57 -19.35
CA SER A 135 7.49 -5.48 -19.81
C SER A 135 6.08 -5.99 -20.09
N LEU A 136 5.10 -5.11 -19.88
CA LEU A 136 3.73 -5.43 -20.28
C LEU A 136 3.59 -5.26 -21.80
N ASN A 137 3.04 -6.27 -22.44
CA ASN A 137 2.53 -6.16 -23.79
C ASN A 137 1.02 -5.95 -23.73
N ARG A 138 0.61 -4.67 -23.65
CA ARG A 138 -0.79 -4.28 -23.57
C ARG A 138 -1.13 -3.38 -24.76
N PRO A 139 -1.55 -3.94 -25.91
CA PRO A 139 -1.96 -3.18 -27.08
C PRO A 139 -3.09 -2.19 -26.74
N ALA A 140 -3.19 -1.11 -27.50
CA ALA A 140 -4.30 -0.18 -27.37
C ALA A 140 -5.63 -0.91 -27.62
N GLY A 141 -6.64 -0.63 -26.79
CA GLY A 141 -7.95 -1.30 -26.86
C GLY A 141 -8.06 -2.62 -26.12
N THR A 142 -6.99 -3.06 -25.40
CA THR A 142 -7.06 -4.25 -24.53
C THR A 142 -8.15 -4.06 -23.47
N THR A 143 -9.08 -5.00 -23.42
CA THR A 143 -10.20 -5.01 -22.47
C THR A 143 -9.82 -5.72 -21.15
N ILE A 144 -10.65 -5.57 -20.12
CA ILE A 144 -10.48 -6.32 -18.85
C ILE A 144 -10.60 -7.84 -19.11
N GLN A 145 -11.49 -8.26 -20.03
CA GLN A 145 -11.65 -9.66 -20.40
C GLN A 145 -10.39 -10.22 -21.10
N ASP A 146 -9.69 -9.41 -21.87
CA ASP A 146 -8.44 -9.84 -22.50
C ASP A 146 -7.33 -9.98 -21.45
N MET A 147 -7.30 -9.12 -20.46
CA MET A 147 -6.37 -9.23 -19.33
C MET A 147 -6.67 -10.46 -18.47
N ILE A 148 -7.94 -10.76 -18.20
CA ILE A 148 -8.35 -12.00 -17.52
C ILE A 148 -7.87 -13.23 -18.30
N LYS A 149 -8.07 -13.29 -19.61
CA LYS A 149 -7.58 -14.40 -20.45
C LYS A 149 -6.05 -14.52 -20.44
N LEU A 150 -5.33 -13.39 -20.40
CA LEU A 150 -3.89 -13.40 -20.27
C LEU A 150 -3.48 -13.98 -18.92
N GLU A 151 -4.11 -13.54 -17.85
CA GLU A 151 -3.85 -14.01 -16.48
C GLU A 151 -4.09 -15.52 -16.35
N GLN A 152 -5.20 -16.03 -16.91
CA GLN A 152 -5.52 -17.46 -16.92
C GLN A 152 -4.40 -18.32 -17.53
N LYS A 153 -3.68 -17.79 -18.53
CA LYS A 153 -2.52 -18.47 -19.13
C LYS A 153 -1.27 -18.37 -18.28
N MET A 154 -1.10 -17.25 -17.58
CA MET A 154 0.14 -16.96 -16.84
C MET A 154 0.15 -17.56 -15.44
N LEU A 155 -1.00 -17.65 -14.76
CA LEU A 155 -1.09 -18.15 -13.40
C LEU A 155 -0.43 -19.52 -13.18
N PRO A 156 -0.65 -20.54 -14.02
CA PRO A 156 0.03 -21.84 -13.85
C PRO A 156 1.56 -21.75 -13.92
N GLU A 157 2.10 -20.81 -14.71
CA GLU A 157 3.54 -20.59 -14.84
C GLU A 157 4.10 -19.83 -13.63
N LEU A 158 3.29 -18.99 -12.96
CA LEU A 158 3.68 -18.18 -11.82
C LEU A 158 3.62 -18.96 -10.51
N GLN A 159 2.67 -19.87 -10.36
CA GLN A 159 2.41 -20.61 -9.12
C GLN A 159 3.64 -21.28 -8.49
N PRO A 160 4.57 -21.89 -9.21
CA PRO A 160 5.78 -22.46 -8.61
C PRO A 160 6.68 -21.44 -7.91
N TYR A 161 6.58 -20.16 -8.28
CA TYR A 161 7.41 -19.06 -7.77
C TYR A 161 6.67 -18.15 -6.79
N THR A 162 5.38 -18.40 -6.54
CA THR A 162 4.54 -17.53 -5.71
C THR A 162 5.15 -17.29 -4.33
N GLN A 163 5.59 -18.35 -3.64
CA GLN A 163 6.14 -18.20 -2.28
C GLN A 163 7.41 -17.35 -2.26
N GLU A 164 8.37 -17.65 -3.15
CA GLU A 164 9.62 -16.90 -3.23
C GLU A 164 9.37 -15.42 -3.54
N ARG A 165 8.50 -15.14 -4.51
CA ARG A 165 8.19 -13.76 -4.91
C ARG A 165 7.41 -13.00 -3.86
N ALA A 166 6.46 -13.64 -3.20
CA ALA A 166 5.75 -13.03 -2.08
C ALA A 166 6.70 -12.66 -0.93
N GLU A 167 7.67 -13.52 -0.59
CA GLU A 167 8.70 -13.18 0.40
C GLU A 167 9.55 -11.99 -0.02
N LYS A 168 10.00 -11.94 -1.29
CA LYS A 168 10.76 -10.80 -1.82
C LYS A 168 9.95 -9.50 -1.79
N LEU A 169 8.66 -9.58 -2.10
CA LEU A 169 7.79 -8.42 -2.03
C LEU A 169 7.57 -7.97 -0.58
N ILE A 170 7.42 -8.88 0.38
CA ILE A 170 7.36 -8.54 1.81
C ILE A 170 8.68 -7.88 2.26
N ASP A 171 9.85 -8.38 1.82
CA ASP A 171 11.14 -7.73 2.10
C ASP A 171 11.17 -6.28 1.55
N LEU A 172 10.66 -6.07 0.34
CA LEU A 172 10.52 -4.71 -0.22
C LEU A 172 9.62 -3.84 0.65
N LEU A 173 8.42 -4.32 1.02
CA LEU A 173 7.48 -3.59 1.84
C LEU A 173 8.09 -3.21 3.19
N GLN A 174 8.77 -4.15 3.86
CA GLN A 174 9.47 -3.88 5.12
C GLN A 174 10.60 -2.86 4.94
N SER A 175 11.33 -2.88 3.82
CA SER A 175 12.34 -1.87 3.50
C SER A 175 11.76 -0.47 3.32
N LYS A 176 10.46 -0.38 3.04
CA LYS A 176 9.71 0.86 2.90
C LYS A 176 8.93 1.25 4.16
N GLY A 177 9.08 0.47 5.25
CA GLY A 177 8.44 0.75 6.52
C GLY A 177 7.05 0.13 6.71
N THR A 178 6.62 -0.74 5.80
CA THR A 178 5.31 -1.41 5.87
C THR A 178 5.42 -2.74 6.60
N THR A 179 4.60 -2.94 7.62
CA THR A 179 4.53 -4.18 8.42
C THR A 179 3.13 -4.79 8.48
N ILE A 180 2.15 -4.12 7.92
CA ILE A 180 0.75 -4.57 7.86
C ILE A 180 0.27 -4.43 6.42
N ALA A 181 -0.38 -5.47 5.90
CA ALA A 181 -0.96 -5.44 4.56
C ALA A 181 -2.35 -6.10 4.51
N ARG A 182 -3.11 -5.79 3.46
CA ARG A 182 -4.27 -6.55 3.03
C ARG A 182 -4.05 -7.00 1.60
N SER A 183 -3.88 -8.32 1.41
CA SER A 183 -3.59 -8.90 0.11
C SER A 183 -4.83 -9.52 -0.53
N HIS A 184 -5.15 -9.07 -1.73
CA HIS A 184 -6.17 -9.69 -2.58
C HIS A 184 -5.55 -10.88 -3.29
N CYS A 185 -5.98 -12.09 -2.90
CA CYS A 185 -5.42 -13.36 -3.35
C CYS A 185 -6.38 -14.03 -4.32
N ASN A 186 -5.93 -14.36 -5.52
CA ASN A 186 -6.75 -14.97 -6.56
C ASN A 186 -7.38 -16.29 -6.11
N ILE A 187 -8.72 -16.35 -6.22
CA ILE A 187 -9.54 -17.54 -5.96
C ILE A 187 -10.47 -17.72 -7.17
N GLU A 188 -10.10 -18.62 -8.05
CA GLU A 188 -10.82 -18.87 -9.31
C GLU A 188 -10.43 -20.26 -9.88
N PRO A 189 -11.17 -20.82 -10.87
CA PRO A 189 -10.97 -22.21 -11.29
C PRO A 189 -9.57 -22.57 -11.80
N VAL A 190 -8.75 -21.61 -12.27
CA VAL A 190 -7.41 -21.89 -12.78
C VAL A 190 -6.43 -22.16 -11.64
N SER A 191 -6.46 -21.33 -10.60
CA SER A 191 -5.57 -21.47 -9.44
C SER A 191 -6.17 -22.30 -8.31
N GLY A 192 -7.50 -22.42 -8.25
CA GLY A 192 -8.19 -23.02 -7.11
C GLY A 192 -7.81 -22.32 -5.80
N LEU A 193 -7.37 -23.06 -4.81
CA LEU A 193 -6.87 -22.52 -3.54
C LEU A 193 -5.34 -22.45 -3.47
N LYS A 194 -4.60 -22.77 -4.52
CA LYS A 194 -3.13 -22.86 -4.47
C LYS A 194 -2.46 -21.52 -4.13
N ASN A 195 -2.98 -20.40 -4.67
CA ASN A 195 -2.44 -19.08 -4.36
C ASN A 195 -2.64 -18.76 -2.88
N LEU A 196 -3.82 -19.05 -2.31
CA LEU A 196 -4.12 -18.90 -0.90
C LEU A 196 -3.17 -19.75 -0.02
N GLN A 197 -3.02 -21.03 -0.34
CA GLN A 197 -2.15 -21.95 0.39
C GLN A 197 -0.68 -21.48 0.36
N ASN A 198 -0.19 -21.06 -0.80
CA ASN A 198 1.15 -20.51 -0.96
C ASN A 198 1.35 -19.23 -0.12
N LEU A 199 0.39 -18.30 -0.17
CA LEU A 199 0.47 -17.06 0.61
C LEU A 199 0.41 -17.34 2.11
N GLN A 200 -0.48 -18.21 2.57
CA GLN A 200 -0.56 -18.62 3.98
C GLN A 200 0.75 -19.26 4.48
N ALA A 201 1.40 -20.08 3.64
CA ALA A 201 2.69 -20.69 4.00
C ALA A 201 3.80 -19.62 4.16
N VAL A 202 3.81 -18.59 3.32
CA VAL A 202 4.73 -17.44 3.45
C VAL A 202 4.43 -16.66 4.73
N LEU A 203 3.17 -16.31 4.96
CA LEU A 203 2.77 -15.51 6.12
C LEU A 203 3.04 -16.21 7.44
N ALA A 204 2.89 -17.54 7.50
CA ALA A 204 3.25 -18.33 8.67
C ALA A 204 4.76 -18.22 9.02
N ARG A 205 5.63 -18.13 8.01
CA ARG A 205 7.07 -17.92 8.23
C ARG A 205 7.41 -16.49 8.63
N ARG A 206 6.61 -15.53 8.23
CA ARG A 206 6.83 -14.07 8.43
C ARG A 206 6.03 -13.49 9.60
N GLN A 207 5.24 -14.28 10.30
CA GLN A 207 4.28 -13.83 11.33
C GLN A 207 4.88 -12.99 12.46
N ALA A 208 6.17 -13.16 12.76
CA ALA A 208 6.84 -12.37 13.80
C ALA A 208 7.11 -10.92 13.36
N GLY A 209 7.15 -10.65 12.06
CA GLY A 209 7.54 -9.34 11.52
C GLY A 209 6.57 -8.72 10.52
N PHE A 210 5.49 -9.42 10.16
CA PHE A 210 4.56 -8.96 9.15
C PHE A 210 3.16 -9.52 9.38
N GLU A 211 2.17 -8.65 9.40
CA GLU A 211 0.75 -9.01 9.51
C GLU A 211 0.07 -8.82 8.16
N CYS A 212 -0.77 -9.78 7.75
CA CYS A 212 -1.49 -9.68 6.50
C CYS A 212 -2.91 -10.24 6.61
N GLU A 213 -3.88 -9.40 6.29
CA GLU A 213 -5.24 -9.85 6.03
C GLU A 213 -5.33 -10.36 4.59
N ILE A 214 -6.05 -11.46 4.36
CA ILE A 214 -6.23 -12.05 3.03
C ILE A 214 -7.67 -11.87 2.58
N VAL A 215 -7.84 -11.28 1.40
CA VAL A 215 -9.11 -11.21 0.68
C VAL A 215 -9.13 -12.35 -0.33
N ALA A 216 -10.13 -13.24 -0.25
CA ALA A 216 -10.37 -14.18 -1.32
C ALA A 216 -10.94 -13.43 -2.51
N PHE A 217 -10.18 -13.34 -3.59
CA PHE A 217 -10.46 -12.45 -4.71
C PHE A 217 -10.81 -13.20 -5.99
N PRO A 218 -12.08 -13.15 -6.45
CA PRO A 218 -12.50 -13.80 -7.68
C PRO A 218 -12.13 -12.93 -8.89
N GLN A 219 -10.83 -12.83 -9.19
CA GLN A 219 -10.28 -11.94 -10.24
C GLN A 219 -10.91 -12.17 -11.62
N HIS A 220 -11.43 -13.37 -11.89
CA HIS A 220 -12.06 -13.70 -13.16
C HIS A 220 -13.59 -13.52 -13.14
N GLY A 221 -14.11 -12.77 -12.14
CA GLY A 221 -15.53 -12.56 -11.86
C GLY A 221 -16.11 -13.66 -10.97
N LEU A 222 -16.95 -13.29 -10.01
CA LEU A 222 -17.57 -14.23 -9.08
C LEU A 222 -18.57 -15.15 -9.80
N LEU A 223 -19.47 -14.55 -10.59
CA LEU A 223 -20.47 -15.29 -11.38
C LEU A 223 -19.90 -15.77 -12.71
N LEU A 224 -19.13 -14.91 -13.39
CA LEU A 224 -18.56 -15.22 -14.70
C LEU A 224 -17.71 -16.49 -14.67
N SER A 225 -16.84 -16.62 -13.68
CA SER A 225 -15.97 -17.79 -13.51
C SER A 225 -16.59 -18.90 -12.65
N LYS A 226 -17.81 -18.70 -12.12
CA LYS A 226 -18.50 -19.64 -11.23
C LYS A 226 -17.66 -19.96 -9.98
N SER A 227 -17.01 -18.96 -9.39
CA SER A 227 -16.07 -19.13 -8.29
C SER A 227 -16.75 -19.26 -6.93
N GLU A 228 -18.07 -19.13 -6.79
CA GLU A 228 -18.75 -19.18 -5.49
C GLU A 228 -18.36 -20.40 -4.62
N PRO A 229 -18.31 -21.64 -5.11
CA PRO A 229 -17.89 -22.78 -4.28
C PRO A 229 -16.45 -22.62 -3.75
N LEU A 230 -15.51 -22.19 -4.60
CA LEU A 230 -14.13 -21.95 -4.24
C LEU A 230 -13.98 -20.79 -3.23
N MET A 231 -14.79 -19.73 -3.36
CA MET A 231 -14.84 -18.63 -2.41
C MET A 231 -15.27 -19.12 -1.03
N ARG A 232 -16.28 -19.99 -0.94
CA ARG A 232 -16.71 -20.61 0.31
C ARG A 232 -15.61 -21.51 0.92
N GLU A 233 -14.93 -22.31 0.11
CA GLU A 233 -13.77 -23.10 0.54
C GLU A 233 -12.64 -22.19 1.04
N ALA A 234 -12.37 -21.05 0.38
CA ALA A 234 -11.37 -20.09 0.82
C ALA A 234 -11.70 -19.47 2.19
N MET A 235 -12.99 -19.20 2.48
CA MET A 235 -13.42 -18.74 3.80
C MET A 235 -13.15 -19.80 4.87
N GLN A 236 -13.46 -21.08 4.60
CA GLN A 236 -13.17 -22.20 5.50
C GLN A 236 -11.66 -22.39 5.69
N ALA A 237 -10.88 -22.16 4.64
CA ALA A 237 -9.41 -22.22 4.68
C ALA A 237 -8.75 -21.01 5.37
N GLY A 238 -9.51 -20.05 5.90
CA GLY A 238 -9.00 -18.97 6.74
C GLY A 238 -8.77 -17.63 6.03
N ALA A 239 -9.34 -17.39 4.84
CA ALA A 239 -9.39 -16.04 4.29
C ALA A 239 -10.22 -15.11 5.21
N HIS A 240 -9.86 -13.82 5.24
CA HIS A 240 -10.42 -12.86 6.19
C HIS A 240 -11.59 -12.07 5.60
N TYR A 241 -11.56 -11.83 4.27
CA TYR A 241 -12.54 -11.03 3.53
C TYR A 241 -12.99 -11.76 2.29
N VAL A 242 -14.24 -11.54 1.91
CA VAL A 242 -14.81 -11.94 0.62
C VAL A 242 -14.56 -10.81 -0.36
N GLY A 243 -13.94 -11.10 -1.49
CA GLY A 243 -13.72 -10.17 -2.58
C GLY A 243 -14.83 -10.20 -3.63
N GLY A 244 -14.77 -9.24 -4.54
CA GLY A 244 -15.59 -9.13 -5.74
C GLY A 244 -14.86 -8.29 -6.77
N LEU A 245 -15.34 -8.28 -8.03
CA LEU A 245 -14.77 -7.50 -9.13
C LEU A 245 -15.89 -7.02 -10.05
N ASP A 246 -16.03 -5.70 -10.19
CA ASP A 246 -16.83 -5.02 -11.23
C ASP A 246 -18.13 -5.77 -11.60
N PRO A 247 -19.14 -5.77 -10.71
CA PRO A 247 -20.26 -6.72 -10.77
C PRO A 247 -21.16 -6.53 -12.01
N THR A 248 -21.15 -5.33 -12.63
CA THR A 248 -21.91 -5.05 -13.85
C THR A 248 -21.12 -5.44 -15.10
N SER A 249 -19.86 -4.98 -15.21
CA SER A 249 -19.07 -5.11 -16.44
C SER A 249 -18.35 -6.46 -16.57
N VAL A 250 -18.03 -7.11 -15.45
CA VAL A 250 -17.39 -8.44 -15.45
C VAL A 250 -18.44 -9.55 -15.29
N ASP A 251 -19.26 -9.50 -14.25
CA ASP A 251 -20.23 -10.55 -13.95
C ASP A 251 -21.55 -10.42 -14.76
N GLY A 252 -21.84 -9.23 -15.30
CA GLY A 252 -23.04 -8.96 -16.10
C GLY A 252 -24.35 -8.95 -15.33
N ALA A 253 -24.31 -9.02 -13.98
CA ALA A 253 -25.50 -9.12 -13.13
C ALA A 253 -25.19 -8.52 -11.74
N MET A 254 -25.20 -7.19 -11.64
CA MET A 254 -24.77 -6.42 -10.47
C MET A 254 -25.38 -6.94 -9.16
N GLU A 255 -26.71 -6.92 -9.05
CA GLU A 255 -27.40 -7.29 -7.79
C GLU A 255 -27.06 -8.73 -7.39
N LYS A 256 -27.17 -9.67 -8.33
CA LYS A 256 -26.88 -11.08 -8.07
C LYS A 256 -25.43 -11.32 -7.65
N SER A 257 -24.46 -10.62 -8.26
CA SER A 257 -23.06 -10.73 -7.89
C SER A 257 -22.84 -10.21 -6.47
N LEU A 258 -23.38 -9.02 -6.16
CA LEU A 258 -23.27 -8.40 -4.83
C LEU A 258 -24.00 -9.22 -3.76
N ASP A 259 -25.21 -9.70 -4.03
CA ASP A 259 -25.96 -10.56 -3.08
C ASP A 259 -25.21 -11.86 -2.78
N THR A 260 -24.62 -12.50 -3.81
CA THR A 260 -23.82 -13.71 -3.63
C THR A 260 -22.59 -13.42 -2.76
N MET A 261 -21.89 -12.31 -3.01
CA MET A 261 -20.73 -11.88 -2.24
C MET A 261 -21.09 -11.62 -0.77
N PHE A 262 -22.15 -10.85 -0.52
CA PHE A 262 -22.63 -10.57 0.84
C PHE A 262 -23.13 -11.81 1.56
N GLN A 263 -23.83 -12.72 0.84
CA GLN A 263 -24.30 -13.97 1.44
C GLN A 263 -23.14 -14.84 1.91
N ILE A 264 -22.05 -14.94 1.13
CA ILE A 264 -20.83 -15.65 1.56
C ILE A 264 -20.24 -14.98 2.81
N ALA A 265 -20.17 -13.64 2.83
CA ALA A 265 -19.63 -12.91 3.99
C ALA A 265 -20.48 -13.16 5.26
N LEU A 266 -21.79 -13.15 5.16
CA LEU A 266 -22.70 -13.44 6.25
C LEU A 266 -22.61 -14.88 6.75
N ASP A 267 -22.54 -15.85 5.84
CA ASP A 267 -22.48 -17.29 6.18
C ASP A 267 -21.22 -17.65 6.97
N TYR A 268 -20.12 -16.91 6.77
CA TYR A 268 -18.84 -17.15 7.45
C TYR A 268 -18.45 -16.07 8.46
N ASP A 269 -19.30 -15.08 8.73
CA ASP A 269 -19.03 -13.92 9.59
C ASP A 269 -17.76 -13.16 9.18
N LYS A 270 -17.57 -12.91 7.88
CA LYS A 270 -16.39 -12.26 7.30
C LYS A 270 -16.69 -10.83 6.84
N GLY A 271 -15.62 -10.07 6.60
CA GLY A 271 -15.71 -8.78 5.92
C GLY A 271 -15.80 -8.94 4.39
N VAL A 272 -16.06 -7.82 3.73
CA VAL A 272 -16.07 -7.69 2.27
C VAL A 272 -15.04 -6.64 1.85
N ASP A 273 -14.27 -6.93 0.80
CA ASP A 273 -13.40 -5.95 0.15
C ASP A 273 -13.45 -6.16 -1.37
N ILE A 274 -14.25 -5.32 -2.05
CA ILE A 274 -14.56 -5.45 -3.47
C ILE A 274 -13.74 -4.48 -4.33
N HIS A 275 -13.18 -4.95 -5.44
CA HIS A 275 -12.65 -4.10 -6.52
C HIS A 275 -13.80 -3.50 -7.32
N LEU A 276 -13.86 -2.17 -7.40
CA LEU A 276 -14.86 -1.46 -8.18
C LEU A 276 -14.20 -0.38 -9.03
N HIS A 277 -13.88 -0.72 -10.28
CA HIS A 277 -13.32 0.21 -11.28
C HIS A 277 -14.41 0.87 -12.11
N GLU A 278 -15.63 0.35 -12.08
CA GLU A 278 -16.78 0.88 -12.80
C GLU A 278 -17.02 2.34 -12.44
N THR A 279 -17.26 3.16 -13.45
CA THR A 279 -17.62 4.58 -13.31
C THR A 279 -19.13 4.76 -13.43
N THR A 280 -19.61 6.00 -13.58
CA THR A 280 -21.05 6.29 -13.81
C THR A 280 -21.53 5.72 -15.16
N PRO A 281 -22.75 5.13 -15.21
CA PRO A 281 -23.74 4.98 -14.10
C PRO A 281 -23.55 3.71 -13.25
N ALA A 282 -22.87 2.68 -13.77
CA ALA A 282 -22.83 1.34 -13.17
C ALA A 282 -22.18 1.33 -11.79
N GLY A 283 -21.00 1.97 -11.65
CA GLY A 283 -20.28 2.02 -10.36
C GLY A 283 -21.04 2.78 -9.29
N VAL A 284 -21.76 3.87 -9.66
CA VAL A 284 -22.62 4.60 -8.71
C VAL A 284 -23.79 3.75 -8.25
N ALA A 285 -24.40 3.00 -9.16
CA ALA A 285 -25.48 2.07 -8.80
C ALA A 285 -24.99 0.99 -7.85
N ALA A 286 -23.82 0.39 -8.14
CA ALA A 286 -23.20 -0.63 -7.30
C ALA A 286 -22.87 -0.09 -5.89
N ILE A 287 -22.29 1.11 -5.76
CA ILE A 287 -21.99 1.73 -4.46
C ILE A 287 -23.28 1.94 -3.67
N ASN A 288 -24.32 2.53 -4.28
CA ASN A 288 -25.59 2.74 -3.60
C ASN A 288 -26.22 1.43 -3.12
N TYR A 289 -26.23 0.40 -3.99
CA TYR A 289 -26.75 -0.92 -3.64
C TYR A 289 -26.00 -1.53 -2.44
N MET A 290 -24.68 -1.46 -2.42
CA MET A 290 -23.86 -1.96 -1.31
C MET A 290 -24.12 -1.18 -0.01
N VAL A 291 -24.20 0.15 -0.07
CA VAL A 291 -24.50 0.98 1.09
C VAL A 291 -25.88 0.64 1.66
N GLU A 292 -26.91 0.54 0.79
CA GLU A 292 -28.26 0.14 1.21
C GLU A 292 -28.30 -1.26 1.82
N THR A 293 -27.53 -2.20 1.29
CA THR A 293 -27.42 -3.56 1.82
C THR A 293 -26.85 -3.55 3.23
N VAL A 294 -25.80 -2.76 3.47
CA VAL A 294 -25.21 -2.61 4.83
C VAL A 294 -26.19 -1.91 5.78
N GLU A 295 -26.92 -0.86 5.33
CA GLU A 295 -27.94 -0.18 6.12
C GLU A 295 -29.05 -1.13 6.58
N LYS A 296 -29.44 -2.08 5.73
CA LYS A 296 -30.50 -3.08 6.00
C LYS A 296 -29.98 -4.31 6.77
N THR A 297 -28.65 -4.51 6.84
CA THR A 297 -28.03 -5.72 7.38
C THR A 297 -27.00 -5.35 8.47
N PRO A 298 -27.42 -5.19 9.74
CA PRO A 298 -26.55 -4.71 10.83
C PRO A 298 -25.26 -5.53 11.03
N GLN A 299 -25.27 -6.81 10.66
CA GLN A 299 -24.10 -7.70 10.73
C GLN A 299 -22.96 -7.28 9.81
N LEU A 300 -23.25 -6.49 8.77
CA LEU A 300 -22.27 -5.97 7.80
C LEU A 300 -21.69 -4.60 8.20
N LYS A 301 -22.24 -3.95 9.24
CA LYS A 301 -21.72 -2.65 9.69
C LYS A 301 -20.25 -2.75 10.07
N GLY A 302 -19.43 -1.87 9.47
CA GLY A 302 -17.99 -1.84 9.66
C GLY A 302 -17.20 -2.95 8.94
N LYS A 303 -17.89 -3.78 8.13
CA LYS A 303 -17.29 -4.92 7.44
C LYS A 303 -17.13 -4.73 5.92
N LEU A 304 -17.58 -3.62 5.35
CA LEU A 304 -17.46 -3.35 3.91
C LEU A 304 -16.30 -2.38 3.63
N THR A 305 -15.40 -2.78 2.74
CA THR A 305 -14.43 -1.93 2.06
C THR A 305 -14.73 -1.93 0.56
N ILE A 306 -14.71 -0.75 -0.07
CA ILE A 306 -14.81 -0.61 -1.53
C ILE A 306 -13.45 -0.13 -2.02
N SER A 307 -12.74 -1.00 -2.70
CA SER A 307 -11.44 -0.70 -3.29
C SER A 307 -11.60 -0.01 -4.63
N HIS A 308 -10.73 0.96 -4.93
CA HIS A 308 -10.76 1.88 -6.07
C HIS A 308 -11.94 2.85 -6.04
N ALA A 309 -13.18 2.35 -6.11
CA ALA A 309 -14.41 3.13 -6.06
C ALA A 309 -14.43 4.31 -7.05
N PHE A 310 -13.95 4.11 -8.30
CA PHE A 310 -13.71 5.17 -9.29
C PHE A 310 -14.96 5.97 -9.64
N ALA A 311 -16.16 5.40 -9.43
CA ALA A 311 -17.41 6.12 -9.62
C ALA A 311 -17.53 7.39 -8.76
N LEU A 312 -16.88 7.41 -7.57
CA LEU A 312 -16.90 8.59 -6.70
C LEU A 312 -16.24 9.81 -7.34
N ALA A 313 -15.27 9.63 -8.24
CA ALA A 313 -14.64 10.72 -8.98
C ALA A 313 -15.57 11.36 -10.04
N THR A 314 -16.72 10.76 -10.30
CA THR A 314 -17.70 11.26 -11.29
C THR A 314 -18.87 11.99 -10.66
N LEU A 315 -18.94 12.02 -9.33
CA LEU A 315 -20.00 12.67 -8.55
C LEU A 315 -19.65 14.15 -8.30
N ASN A 316 -20.68 14.98 -8.16
CA ASN A 316 -20.52 16.35 -7.66
C ASN A 316 -20.35 16.36 -6.13
N GLU A 317 -19.93 17.51 -5.58
CA GLU A 317 -19.64 17.68 -4.15
C GLU A 317 -20.81 17.29 -3.24
N GLN A 318 -22.04 17.70 -3.60
CA GLN A 318 -23.23 17.36 -2.80
C GLN A 318 -23.52 15.87 -2.79
N GLN A 319 -23.40 15.21 -3.94
CA GLN A 319 -23.59 13.74 -4.05
C GLN A 319 -22.55 12.97 -3.24
N VAL A 320 -21.30 13.45 -3.26
CA VAL A 320 -20.24 12.86 -2.43
C VAL A 320 -20.56 13.05 -0.95
N ASP A 321 -20.99 14.23 -0.52
CA ASP A 321 -21.36 14.52 0.87
C ASP A 321 -22.48 13.61 1.37
N GLU A 322 -23.56 13.48 0.59
CA GLU A 322 -24.70 12.62 0.92
C GLU A 322 -24.26 11.15 1.10
N LEU A 323 -23.46 10.65 0.16
CA LEU A 323 -22.98 9.29 0.19
C LEU A 323 -21.96 9.07 1.34
N ALA A 324 -21.06 10.04 1.57
CA ALA A 324 -20.08 9.99 2.65
C ALA A 324 -20.74 9.90 4.04
N HIS A 325 -21.81 10.66 4.28
CA HIS A 325 -22.57 10.56 5.54
C HIS A 325 -23.15 9.16 5.77
N ARG A 326 -23.73 8.55 4.73
CA ARG A 326 -24.26 7.19 4.80
C ARG A 326 -23.14 6.17 5.05
N MET A 327 -22.04 6.28 4.31
CA MET A 327 -20.88 5.40 4.45
C MET A 327 -20.27 5.51 5.86
N ALA A 328 -20.07 6.73 6.37
CA ALA A 328 -19.52 6.95 7.71
C ALA A 328 -20.44 6.38 8.80
N ALA A 329 -21.77 6.57 8.70
CA ALA A 329 -22.74 6.01 9.64
C ALA A 329 -22.71 4.48 9.69
N GLN A 330 -22.38 3.83 8.57
CA GLN A 330 -22.24 2.38 8.46
C GLN A 330 -20.80 1.89 8.62
N GLN A 331 -19.84 2.78 8.88
CA GLN A 331 -18.41 2.46 8.99
C GLN A 331 -17.86 1.76 7.73
N ILE A 332 -18.36 2.13 6.56
CA ILE A 332 -17.88 1.64 5.27
C ILE A 332 -16.57 2.34 4.95
N SER A 333 -15.56 1.57 4.51
CA SER A 333 -14.23 2.07 4.19
C SER A 333 -13.99 2.16 2.68
N ILE A 334 -13.08 3.03 2.28
CA ILE A 334 -12.55 3.11 0.92
C ILE A 334 -11.06 2.75 0.95
N ALA A 335 -10.60 1.93 0.01
CA ALA A 335 -9.18 1.71 -0.25
C ALA A 335 -8.84 2.27 -1.64
N SER A 336 -7.99 3.31 -1.68
CA SER A 336 -7.63 4.01 -2.91
C SER A 336 -6.15 3.82 -3.25
N THR A 337 -5.85 3.63 -4.52
CA THR A 337 -4.46 3.65 -5.03
C THR A 337 -3.91 5.06 -5.21
N VAL A 338 -4.69 6.10 -4.90
CA VAL A 338 -4.38 7.50 -5.21
C VAL A 338 -4.08 7.64 -6.71
N PRO A 339 -5.07 7.42 -7.59
CA PRO A 339 -4.83 7.36 -9.02
C PRO A 339 -4.35 8.70 -9.57
N ILE A 340 -3.42 8.63 -10.52
CA ILE A 340 -2.90 9.77 -11.27
C ILE A 340 -3.65 9.85 -12.61
N GLY A 341 -3.98 11.04 -13.07
CA GLY A 341 -4.62 11.25 -14.39
C GLY A 341 -5.98 11.94 -14.29
N THR A 342 -6.97 11.43 -15.00
CA THR A 342 -8.28 12.07 -15.12
C THR A 342 -9.24 11.79 -13.97
N LEU A 343 -8.95 10.78 -13.16
CA LEU A 343 -9.78 10.42 -12.01
C LEU A 343 -9.34 11.19 -10.78
N HIS A 344 -10.07 12.24 -10.43
CA HIS A 344 -9.83 13.01 -9.21
C HIS A 344 -10.75 12.48 -8.10
N MET A 345 -10.23 11.55 -7.29
CA MET A 345 -11.00 10.92 -6.21
C MET A 345 -11.27 11.92 -5.08
N PRO A 346 -12.49 11.96 -4.50
CA PRO A 346 -12.82 12.89 -3.42
C PRO A 346 -12.28 12.43 -2.04
N LEU A 347 -11.03 11.96 -1.97
CA LEU A 347 -10.46 11.30 -0.78
C LEU A 347 -10.47 12.22 0.44
N LYS A 348 -10.10 13.48 0.26
CA LYS A 348 -10.11 14.46 1.35
C LYS A 348 -11.52 14.68 1.87
N GLN A 349 -12.49 14.88 0.99
CA GLN A 349 -13.90 15.10 1.35
C GLN A 349 -14.48 13.90 2.11
N LEU A 350 -14.22 12.68 1.63
CA LEU A 350 -14.62 11.44 2.31
C LEU A 350 -14.03 11.36 3.72
N HIS A 351 -12.72 11.59 3.85
CA HIS A 351 -12.05 11.56 5.14
C HIS A 351 -12.57 12.64 6.10
N ASP A 352 -12.76 13.87 5.63
CA ASP A 352 -13.30 14.98 6.43
C ASP A 352 -14.74 14.69 6.94
N LYS A 353 -15.50 13.86 6.23
CA LYS A 353 -16.85 13.41 6.64
C LYS A 353 -16.84 12.14 7.49
N GLY A 354 -15.67 11.63 7.89
CA GLY A 354 -15.53 10.49 8.78
C GLY A 354 -15.56 9.12 8.09
N VAL A 355 -15.49 9.07 6.76
CA VAL A 355 -15.25 7.80 6.05
C VAL A 355 -13.79 7.39 6.25
N LYS A 356 -13.56 6.14 6.64
CA LYS A 356 -12.21 5.61 6.73
C LYS A 356 -11.63 5.46 5.34
N VAL A 357 -10.63 6.28 5.02
CA VAL A 357 -9.90 6.23 3.74
C VAL A 357 -8.56 5.55 3.97
N MET A 358 -8.37 4.42 3.31
CA MET A 358 -7.13 3.64 3.31
C MET A 358 -6.47 3.75 1.94
N THR A 359 -5.19 3.35 1.86
CA THR A 359 -4.48 3.27 0.60
C THR A 359 -3.72 1.97 0.44
N GLY A 360 -3.38 1.66 -0.80
CA GLY A 360 -2.57 0.51 -1.16
C GLY A 360 -1.77 0.75 -2.43
N THR A 361 -0.77 -0.09 -2.63
CA THR A 361 0.07 -0.07 -3.84
C THR A 361 -0.62 -0.75 -5.01
N ASP A 362 -1.58 -1.65 -4.75
CA ASP A 362 -2.24 -2.52 -5.73
C ASP A 362 -1.22 -3.49 -6.35
N SER A 363 -1.02 -3.43 -7.64
CA SER A 363 0.00 -4.20 -8.32
C SER A 363 1.40 -3.63 -8.04
N VAL A 364 2.30 -4.48 -7.57
CA VAL A 364 3.73 -4.21 -7.57
C VAL A 364 4.39 -5.16 -8.57
N ILE A 365 4.58 -4.66 -9.80
CA ILE A 365 5.13 -5.41 -10.94
C ILE A 365 4.39 -6.74 -11.15
N ASP A 366 3.27 -6.69 -11.82
CA ASP A 366 2.56 -7.88 -12.29
C ASP A 366 2.07 -7.68 -13.73
N HIS A 367 1.20 -8.56 -14.22
CA HIS A 367 0.66 -8.45 -15.59
C HIS A 367 -0.43 -7.38 -15.75
N TRP A 368 -0.88 -6.76 -14.66
CA TRP A 368 -1.80 -5.61 -14.69
C TRP A 368 -1.05 -4.28 -14.73
N SER A 369 0.09 -4.19 -14.03
CA SER A 369 0.88 -2.95 -13.95
C SER A 369 2.39 -3.25 -13.86
N PRO A 370 3.24 -2.55 -14.65
CA PRO A 370 4.68 -2.65 -14.53
C PRO A 370 5.25 -1.75 -13.43
N TYR A 371 4.39 -0.95 -12.78
CA TYR A 371 4.77 0.04 -11.78
C TYR A 371 4.68 -0.54 -10.38
N GLY A 372 5.16 0.24 -9.42
CA GLY A 372 5.03 0.00 -7.98
C GLY A 372 6.37 -0.06 -7.28
N LEU A 373 6.54 0.82 -6.31
CA LEU A 373 7.73 0.90 -5.45
C LEU A 373 7.52 0.20 -4.10
N GLY A 374 6.31 -0.28 -3.81
CA GLY A 374 5.95 -0.84 -2.50
C GLY A 374 6.01 0.21 -1.37
N ASP A 375 5.87 1.49 -1.68
CA ASP A 375 6.17 2.59 -0.76
C ASP A 375 4.92 3.40 -0.40
N MET A 376 4.47 3.29 0.85
CA MET A 376 3.28 3.99 1.30
C MET A 376 3.52 5.48 1.56
N LEU A 377 4.77 5.92 1.80
CA LEU A 377 5.09 7.36 1.82
C LEU A 377 4.91 8.01 0.45
N GLU A 378 5.14 7.27 -0.64
CA GLU A 378 4.82 7.74 -1.99
C GLU A 378 3.31 8.03 -2.13
N LYS A 379 2.45 7.18 -1.57
CA LYS A 379 1.00 7.40 -1.58
C LYS A 379 0.58 8.62 -0.75
N ALA A 380 1.18 8.81 0.42
CA ALA A 380 0.97 10.01 1.23
C ALA A 380 1.47 11.29 0.51
N ASN A 381 2.60 11.20 -0.17
CA ASN A 381 3.15 12.29 -0.98
C ASN A 381 2.23 12.64 -2.17
N LEU A 382 1.75 11.64 -2.92
CA LEU A 382 0.79 11.84 -4.01
C LEU A 382 -0.50 12.46 -3.51
N TYR A 383 -1.04 11.98 -2.38
CA TYR A 383 -2.20 12.59 -1.75
C TYR A 383 -1.96 14.06 -1.42
N ALA A 384 -0.82 14.36 -0.81
CA ALA A 384 -0.45 15.75 -0.48
C ALA A 384 -0.38 16.64 -1.71
N GLN A 385 0.22 16.17 -2.81
CA GLN A 385 0.34 16.94 -4.05
C GLN A 385 -1.02 17.18 -4.75
N LEU A 386 -1.92 16.20 -4.68
CA LEU A 386 -3.18 16.24 -5.43
C LEU A 386 -4.32 16.92 -4.66
N TYR A 387 -4.36 16.83 -3.32
CA TYR A 387 -5.58 17.15 -2.55
C TYR A 387 -5.40 18.24 -1.49
N ILE A 388 -4.17 18.64 -1.14
CA ILE A 388 -3.96 19.60 -0.06
C ILE A 388 -3.18 20.85 -0.50
N ARG A 389 -3.38 21.95 0.26
CA ARG A 389 -2.45 23.07 0.20
C ARG A 389 -1.25 22.77 1.08
N PRO A 390 -0.01 22.74 0.55
CA PRO A 390 1.16 22.39 1.32
C PRO A 390 1.45 23.47 2.38
N ASN A 391 1.46 23.07 3.63
CA ASN A 391 2.06 23.75 4.78
C ASN A 391 2.55 22.66 5.73
N GLU A 392 3.29 23.04 6.76
CA GLU A 392 3.92 22.07 7.68
C GLU A 392 2.92 21.07 8.26
N GLN A 393 1.81 21.56 8.82
CA GLN A 393 0.78 20.73 9.43
C GLN A 393 0.07 19.81 8.42
N ASN A 394 -0.29 20.35 7.25
CA ASN A 394 -1.02 19.58 6.25
C ASN A 394 -0.15 18.48 5.64
N LEU A 395 1.14 18.74 5.41
CA LEU A 395 2.09 17.73 4.97
C LEU A 395 2.25 16.63 6.03
N SER A 396 2.50 17.01 7.29
CA SER A 396 2.58 16.07 8.41
C SER A 396 1.33 15.19 8.50
N ARG A 397 0.14 15.80 8.43
CA ARG A 397 -1.13 15.07 8.54
C ARG A 397 -1.42 14.16 7.35
N SER A 398 -0.87 14.44 6.16
CA SER A 398 -1.03 13.54 4.99
C SER A 398 -0.50 12.13 5.23
N LEU A 399 0.33 11.95 6.26
CA LEU A 399 0.82 10.66 6.71
C LEU A 399 -0.32 9.70 7.14
N PHE A 400 -1.52 10.22 7.53
CA PHE A 400 -2.66 9.40 7.96
C PHE A 400 -3.00 8.29 6.96
N LEU A 401 -2.90 8.61 5.66
CA LEU A 401 -3.26 7.71 4.58
C LEU A 401 -2.36 6.46 4.55
N ALA A 402 -1.07 6.65 4.88
CA ALA A 402 -0.07 5.58 4.89
C ALA A 402 -0.05 4.78 6.20
N THR A 403 -0.48 5.38 7.32
CA THR A 403 -0.35 4.79 8.66
C THR A 403 -1.66 4.29 9.27
N GLY A 404 -2.78 4.47 8.53
CA GLY A 404 -4.12 4.11 9.02
C GLY A 404 -4.54 4.97 10.21
N ASP A 405 -4.45 6.28 10.04
CA ASP A 405 -4.82 7.33 10.99
C ASP A 405 -3.94 7.44 12.24
N VAL A 406 -2.84 6.70 12.33
CA VAL A 406 -1.86 6.89 13.41
C VAL A 406 -0.92 8.02 13.02
N LEU A 407 -0.96 9.12 13.76
CA LEU A 407 -0.16 10.32 13.52
C LEU A 407 0.67 10.68 14.76
N PRO A 408 1.87 11.27 14.59
CA PRO A 408 2.65 11.76 15.74
C PRO A 408 1.94 12.87 16.50
N LEU A 409 1.36 13.84 15.76
CA LEU A 409 0.70 15.01 16.32
C LEU A 409 -0.78 15.06 15.91
N ASN A 410 -1.64 15.52 16.82
CA ASN A 410 -3.04 15.80 16.51
C ASN A 410 -3.22 17.17 15.83
N GLU A 411 -4.47 17.57 15.56
CA GLU A 411 -4.79 18.86 14.94
C GLU A 411 -4.35 20.08 15.73
N LYS A 412 -4.20 19.95 17.06
CA LYS A 412 -3.74 21.00 17.94
C LYS A 412 -2.22 21.06 18.06
N GLY A 413 -1.50 20.15 17.39
CA GLY A 413 -0.06 20.03 17.52
C GLY A 413 0.39 19.34 18.81
N GLU A 414 -0.48 18.62 19.49
CA GLU A 414 -0.13 17.85 20.68
C GLU A 414 0.31 16.44 20.27
N ARG A 415 1.37 15.91 20.89
CA ARG A 415 1.83 14.54 20.61
C ARG A 415 0.80 13.54 21.10
N VAL A 416 0.35 12.66 20.19
CA VAL A 416 -0.58 11.58 20.46
C VAL A 416 0.04 10.21 20.21
N TRP A 417 1.15 10.16 19.49
CA TRP A 417 1.98 8.97 19.26
C TRP A 417 3.47 9.40 19.20
N PRO A 418 4.44 8.57 19.63
CA PRO A 418 4.27 7.38 20.45
C PRO A 418 3.93 7.72 21.90
N LYS A 419 3.28 6.81 22.58
CA LYS A 419 3.00 6.88 24.03
C LYS A 419 3.09 5.49 24.66
N ALA A 420 3.09 5.44 26.00
CA ALA A 420 3.06 4.19 26.73
C ALA A 420 1.85 3.33 26.33
N GLN A 421 2.05 2.02 26.21
CA GLN A 421 1.14 0.96 25.74
C GLN A 421 0.89 0.91 24.23
N ASP A 422 1.43 1.83 23.44
CA ASP A 422 1.41 1.65 21.98
C ASP A 422 2.26 0.44 21.58
N ASP A 423 1.88 -0.23 20.49
CA ASP A 423 2.73 -1.24 19.87
C ASP A 423 4.05 -0.60 19.44
N ALA A 424 5.16 -1.25 19.73
CA ALA A 424 6.47 -0.83 19.28
C ALA A 424 6.69 -1.20 17.80
N SER A 425 5.73 -0.77 16.94
CA SER A 425 5.77 -0.90 15.49
C SER A 425 6.01 0.47 14.89
N PHE A 426 7.24 0.71 14.44
CA PHE A 426 7.68 2.02 13.97
C PHE A 426 8.76 1.90 12.89
N VAL A 427 8.98 2.99 12.19
CA VAL A 427 10.05 3.13 11.21
C VAL A 427 10.96 4.29 11.60
N LEU A 428 12.26 4.10 11.44
CA LEU A 428 13.26 5.16 11.56
C LEU A 428 13.52 5.77 10.19
N VAL A 429 13.34 7.08 10.07
CA VAL A 429 13.36 7.82 8.81
C VAL A 429 14.45 8.89 8.85
N ASP A 430 15.15 9.06 7.74
CA ASP A 430 16.16 10.12 7.58
C ASP A 430 15.48 11.44 7.19
N ALA A 431 14.83 12.05 8.18
CA ALA A 431 14.10 13.31 8.05
C ALA A 431 14.08 14.04 9.38
N SER A 432 13.87 15.36 9.35
CA SER A 432 13.74 16.19 10.53
C SER A 432 12.34 16.16 11.16
N CYS A 433 11.31 15.83 10.36
CA CYS A 433 9.92 15.76 10.78
C CYS A 433 9.06 14.97 9.75
N SER A 434 7.82 14.66 10.15
CA SER A 434 6.86 13.94 9.28
C SER A 434 6.49 14.73 8.02
N ALA A 435 6.44 16.07 8.10
CA ALA A 435 6.18 16.92 6.94
C ALA A 435 7.28 16.75 5.89
N GLU A 436 8.56 16.76 6.29
CA GLU A 436 9.68 16.47 5.39
C GLU A 436 9.63 15.04 4.88
N ALA A 437 9.37 14.08 5.77
CA ALA A 437 9.29 12.68 5.40
C ALA A 437 8.28 12.44 4.26
N VAL A 438 7.08 13.03 4.35
CA VAL A 438 6.05 12.97 3.32
C VAL A 438 6.49 13.74 2.06
N ALA A 439 6.93 14.99 2.21
CA ALA A 439 7.25 15.85 1.07
C ALA A 439 8.39 15.28 0.20
N ARG A 440 9.35 14.57 0.80
CA ARG A 440 10.55 14.09 0.12
C ARG A 440 10.61 12.57 -0.07
N ILE A 441 9.60 11.84 0.43
CA ILE A 441 9.60 10.37 0.46
C ILE A 441 10.92 9.89 1.09
N SER A 442 11.24 10.45 2.28
CA SER A 442 12.56 10.34 2.89
C SER A 442 12.99 8.89 3.12
N PRO A 443 14.28 8.56 3.01
CA PRO A 443 14.79 7.20 3.17
C PRO A 443 14.47 6.62 4.56
N ARG A 444 14.10 5.36 4.61
CA ARG A 444 13.98 4.56 5.85
C ARG A 444 15.34 3.95 6.17
N THR A 445 15.69 3.86 7.45
CA THR A 445 16.95 3.27 7.92
C THR A 445 16.72 1.99 8.72
N ALA A 446 15.58 1.88 9.39
CA ALA A 446 15.19 0.67 10.11
C ALA A 446 13.66 0.58 10.22
N THR A 447 13.14 -0.63 10.23
CA THR A 447 11.72 -0.93 10.44
C THR A 447 11.57 -1.91 11.59
N PHE A 448 10.70 -1.58 12.53
CA PHE A 448 10.40 -2.39 13.69
C PHE A 448 8.93 -2.84 13.65
N HIS A 449 8.70 -4.08 14.02
CA HIS A 449 7.36 -4.63 14.21
C HIS A 449 7.26 -5.25 15.61
N LYS A 450 6.38 -4.71 16.45
CA LYS A 450 6.20 -5.17 17.83
C LYS A 450 7.54 -5.36 18.57
N GLY A 451 8.40 -4.34 18.49
CA GLY A 451 9.71 -4.31 19.14
C GLY A 451 10.81 -5.12 18.46
N GLN A 452 10.52 -5.85 17.40
CA GLN A 452 11.53 -6.61 16.64
C GLN A 452 12.02 -5.79 15.45
N LEU A 453 13.33 -5.73 15.25
CA LEU A 453 13.94 -5.16 14.04
C LEU A 453 13.72 -6.14 12.89
N VAL A 454 12.89 -5.74 11.91
CA VAL A 454 12.50 -6.59 10.77
C VAL A 454 13.21 -6.21 9.48
N TRP A 455 13.75 -4.98 9.41
CA TRP A 455 14.56 -4.52 8.29
C TRP A 455 15.49 -3.36 8.73
N GLY A 456 16.64 -3.24 8.06
CA GLY A 456 17.62 -2.19 8.31
C GLY A 456 18.52 -2.48 9.50
N SER A 457 19.08 -1.44 10.13
CA SER A 457 19.98 -1.57 11.27
C SER A 457 19.91 -0.36 12.20
N VAL A 458 20.27 -0.59 13.45
CA VAL A 458 20.60 0.43 14.46
C VAL A 458 21.97 0.13 15.03
N ALA A 459 22.63 1.12 15.62
CA ALA A 459 23.91 0.89 16.30
C ALA A 459 23.66 0.25 17.69
N GLY A 460 24.57 -0.61 18.13
CA GLY A 460 24.57 -1.22 19.47
C GLY A 460 25.58 -0.57 20.38
#